data_17aa9c869dba95e379fedd4f93e86946
#
_entry.id   17aa9c869dba95e379fedd4f93e86946
#
_cell.length_a   1.000
_cell.length_b   1.000
_cell.length_c   1.000
_cell.angle_alpha   90.00
_cell.angle_beta   90.00
_cell.angle_gamma   90.00
#
_symmetry.space_group_name_H-M   'P 1'
#
loop_
_entity.id
_entity.type
_entity.pdbx_description
1 polymer ?
#
loop_
_entity_poly.entity_id
_entity_poly.type
_entity_poly.pdbx_seq_one_letter_code
_entity_poly.pdbx_strand_id
1 'polypeptide(L)'
;KSLLPLLENPDVKGKQYAVSQFPNPALREWAANPLSLGMRKTFFGPLIEEVENRIKQQQGKGWNRDLFENHLMGYTLRSDRYRLIAWLDYRDVNSEPLFLELYDHKKDPQETRNLAGEFPAKVKELLKKLRMSGIGKRG
;
A
#
# COMPACT_ATOMS: atom_id res chain seq x y z
N LYS A 1 -16.48 11.33 -10.01
CA LYS A 1 -17.13 12.66 -9.82
C LYS A 1 -16.12 13.72 -10.26
N SER A 2 -16.60 14.71 -11.06
CA SER A 2 -15.82 15.89 -11.45
C SER A 2 -15.41 16.71 -10.22
N LEU A 3 -14.24 17.36 -10.29
CA LEU A 3 -13.78 18.35 -9.31
C LEU A 3 -14.29 19.78 -9.64
N LEU A 4 -14.94 19.95 -10.78
CA LEU A 4 -15.42 21.26 -11.25
C LEU A 4 -16.24 22.03 -10.19
N PRO A 5 -17.19 21.41 -9.47
CA PRO A 5 -17.95 22.13 -8.43
C PRO A 5 -17.07 22.69 -7.30
N LEU A 6 -15.92 22.02 -6.98
CA LEU A 6 -14.97 22.50 -5.97
C LEU A 6 -14.10 23.65 -6.49
N LEU A 7 -13.88 23.71 -7.82
CA LEU A 7 -13.18 24.82 -8.43
C LEU A 7 -14.05 26.08 -8.52
N GLU A 8 -15.35 25.88 -8.69
CA GLU A 8 -16.34 26.98 -8.74
C GLU A 8 -16.70 27.50 -7.34
N ASN A 9 -16.77 26.60 -6.37
CA ASN A 9 -17.06 26.95 -4.97
C ASN A 9 -16.27 26.01 -4.02
N PRO A 10 -15.16 26.48 -3.42
CA PRO A 10 -14.33 25.69 -2.51
C PRO A 10 -15.06 25.20 -1.24
N ASP A 11 -16.15 25.85 -0.85
CA ASP A 11 -16.93 25.52 0.34
C ASP A 11 -17.91 24.35 0.11
N VAL A 12 -18.06 23.90 -1.13
CA VAL A 12 -18.88 22.71 -1.43
C VAL A 12 -18.26 21.48 -0.77
N LYS A 13 -19.08 20.72 -0.07
CA LYS A 13 -18.66 19.47 0.59
C LYS A 13 -18.10 18.48 -0.43
N GLY A 14 -16.81 18.28 -0.39
CA GLY A 14 -16.06 17.34 -1.22
C GLY A 14 -16.30 15.86 -0.85
N LYS A 15 -15.43 14.98 -1.35
CA LYS A 15 -15.42 13.57 -0.95
C LYS A 15 -14.95 13.45 0.50
N GLN A 16 -15.57 12.54 1.26
CA GLN A 16 -15.17 12.28 2.66
C GLN A 16 -13.79 11.60 2.77
N TYR A 17 -13.30 11.00 1.68
CA TYR A 17 -12.00 10.36 1.61
C TYR A 17 -11.48 10.31 0.18
N ALA A 18 -10.16 10.29 0.06
CA ALA A 18 -9.44 10.03 -1.18
C ALA A 18 -8.86 8.61 -1.15
N VAL A 19 -8.78 7.99 -2.33
CA VAL A 19 -8.15 6.67 -2.50
C VAL A 19 -7.05 6.79 -3.53
N SER A 20 -5.90 6.20 -3.23
CA SER A 20 -4.78 6.06 -4.16
C SER A 20 -4.23 4.64 -4.11
N GLN A 21 -3.51 4.27 -5.16
CA GLN A 21 -2.83 2.98 -5.26
C GLN A 21 -1.43 3.17 -5.83
N PHE A 22 -0.53 2.30 -5.43
CA PHE A 22 0.84 2.29 -5.94
C PHE A 22 1.41 0.87 -5.89
N PRO A 23 2.17 0.44 -6.91
CA PRO A 23 2.84 -0.85 -6.88
C PRO A 23 3.95 -0.83 -5.82
N ASN A 24 4.34 -2.00 -5.34
CA ASN A 24 5.54 -2.12 -4.52
C ASN A 24 6.78 -1.75 -5.35
N PRO A 25 7.43 -0.59 -5.11
CA PRO A 25 8.50 -0.11 -5.97
C PRO A 25 9.82 -0.84 -5.76
N ALA A 26 10.04 -1.36 -4.55
CA ALA A 26 11.39 -1.73 -4.11
C ALA A 26 11.97 -2.96 -4.83
N LEU A 27 11.15 -3.93 -5.23
CA LEU A 27 11.65 -5.12 -5.91
C LEU A 27 11.25 -5.17 -7.39
N ARG A 28 10.15 -4.53 -7.77
CA ARG A 28 9.68 -4.57 -9.16
C ARG A 28 10.60 -3.84 -10.11
N GLU A 29 11.09 -2.65 -9.75
CA GLU A 29 12.03 -1.90 -10.59
C GLU A 29 13.41 -2.55 -10.66
N TRP A 30 13.83 -3.22 -9.58
CA TRP A 30 15.15 -3.82 -9.45
C TRP A 30 15.20 -5.28 -9.86
N ALA A 31 14.09 -6.03 -9.76
CA ALA A 31 14.05 -7.46 -10.00
C ALA A 31 13.31 -7.85 -11.30
N ALA A 32 12.34 -7.08 -11.75
CA ALA A 32 11.54 -7.38 -12.95
C ALA A 32 12.10 -6.75 -14.24
N ASN A 33 13.05 -5.84 -14.15
CA ASN A 33 13.72 -5.28 -15.32
C ASN A 33 14.67 -6.35 -15.92
N PRO A 34 14.70 -6.57 -17.25
CA PRO A 34 15.70 -7.43 -17.91
C PRO A 34 17.14 -7.13 -17.49
N LEU A 35 17.46 -5.89 -17.13
CA LEU A 35 18.73 -5.49 -16.51
C LEU A 35 18.97 -6.14 -15.15
N SER A 36 17.93 -6.60 -14.44
CA SER A 36 18.09 -7.18 -13.11
C SER A 36 18.80 -8.52 -13.08
N LEU A 37 18.67 -9.35 -14.12
CA LEU A 37 19.45 -10.58 -14.24
C LEU A 37 20.96 -10.28 -14.44
N GLY A 38 21.27 -9.23 -15.16
CA GLY A 38 22.63 -8.68 -15.25
C GLY A 38 23.07 -8.01 -13.95
N MET A 39 22.21 -7.21 -13.35
CA MET A 39 22.47 -6.50 -12.09
C MET A 39 22.63 -7.44 -10.89
N ARG A 40 21.95 -8.61 -10.86
CA ARG A 40 22.15 -9.65 -9.84
C ARG A 40 23.54 -10.28 -9.91
N LYS A 41 24.17 -10.28 -11.07
CA LYS A 41 25.54 -10.77 -11.29
C LYS A 41 26.62 -9.71 -11.05
N THR A 42 26.23 -8.49 -10.72
CA THR A 42 27.11 -7.34 -10.52
C THR A 42 27.05 -6.80 -9.09
N PHE A 43 27.46 -5.55 -8.92
CA PHE A 43 27.50 -4.81 -7.65
C PHE A 43 26.17 -4.84 -6.86
N PHE A 44 25.01 -4.85 -7.52
CA PHE A 44 23.68 -4.81 -6.86
C PHE A 44 23.17 -6.17 -6.40
N GLY A 45 23.73 -7.29 -6.89
CA GLY A 45 23.33 -8.63 -6.49
C GLY A 45 23.35 -8.88 -4.99
N PRO A 46 24.46 -8.59 -4.30
CA PRO A 46 24.56 -8.74 -2.84
C PRO A 46 23.54 -7.91 -2.06
N LEU A 47 23.25 -6.68 -2.52
CA LEU A 47 22.24 -5.81 -1.88
C LEU A 47 20.83 -6.38 -2.02
N ILE A 48 20.49 -6.90 -3.20
CA ILE A 48 19.20 -7.53 -3.47
C ILE A 48 19.04 -8.77 -2.58
N GLU A 49 20.07 -9.60 -2.48
CA GLU A 49 20.07 -10.80 -1.62
C GLU A 49 19.90 -10.43 -0.13
N GLU A 50 20.58 -9.39 0.33
CA GLU A 50 20.44 -8.91 1.70
C GLU A 50 19.00 -8.47 2.00
N VAL A 51 18.38 -7.69 1.12
CA VAL A 51 16.98 -7.25 1.25
C VAL A 51 16.04 -8.45 1.25
N GLU A 52 16.21 -9.40 0.31
CA GLU A 52 15.40 -10.62 0.26
C GLU A 52 15.56 -11.47 1.53
N ASN A 53 16.75 -11.58 2.07
CA ASN A 53 17.00 -12.34 3.30
C ASN A 53 16.34 -11.67 4.51
N ARG A 54 16.38 -10.36 4.63
CA ARG A 54 15.65 -9.63 5.67
C ARG A 54 14.14 -9.83 5.58
N ILE A 55 13.57 -9.78 4.38
CA ILE A 55 12.15 -10.03 4.16
C ILE A 55 11.81 -11.48 4.53
N LYS A 56 12.60 -12.46 4.11
CA LYS A 56 12.41 -13.88 4.48
C LYS A 56 12.47 -14.10 5.99
N GLN A 57 13.37 -13.41 6.70
CA GLN A 57 13.45 -13.48 8.16
C GLN A 57 12.19 -12.92 8.82
N GLN A 58 11.63 -11.82 8.31
CA GLN A 58 10.43 -11.18 8.85
C GLN A 58 9.15 -11.96 8.50
N GLN A 59 9.03 -12.46 7.29
CA GLN A 59 7.83 -13.14 6.77
C GLN A 59 7.86 -14.66 7.00
N GLY A 60 9.02 -15.24 7.27
CA GLY A 60 9.19 -16.66 7.49
C GLY A 60 8.64 -17.51 6.35
N LYS A 61 7.80 -18.51 6.68
CA LYS A 61 7.15 -19.39 5.69
C LYS A 61 6.13 -18.69 4.79
N GLY A 62 5.68 -17.48 5.16
CA GLY A 62 4.76 -16.66 4.38
C GLY A 62 5.41 -15.94 3.19
N TRP A 63 6.75 -16.00 3.06
CA TRP A 63 7.43 -15.36 1.96
C TRP A 63 7.04 -15.96 0.61
N ASN A 64 6.40 -15.16 -0.21
CA ASN A 64 6.04 -15.48 -1.59
C ASN A 64 6.62 -14.41 -2.52
N ARG A 65 7.67 -14.78 -3.24
CA ARG A 65 8.40 -13.86 -4.13
C ARG A 65 7.52 -13.35 -5.27
N ASP A 66 6.75 -14.24 -5.89
CA ASP A 66 5.88 -13.88 -7.02
C ASP A 66 4.80 -12.88 -6.58
N LEU A 67 4.16 -13.13 -5.43
CA LEU A 67 3.22 -12.18 -4.83
C LEU A 67 3.87 -10.81 -4.61
N PHE A 68 5.06 -10.79 -4.00
CA PHE A 68 5.75 -9.56 -3.65
C PHE A 68 6.20 -8.76 -4.88
N GLU A 69 6.81 -9.43 -5.87
CA GLU A 69 7.34 -8.78 -7.08
C GLU A 69 6.24 -8.37 -8.07
N ASN A 70 5.22 -9.19 -8.22
CA ASN A 70 4.28 -9.07 -9.33
C ASN A 70 2.85 -8.69 -8.92
N HIS A 71 2.44 -8.93 -7.69
CA HIS A 71 1.03 -8.85 -7.32
C HIS A 71 0.72 -7.99 -6.11
N LEU A 72 1.75 -7.58 -5.35
CA LEU A 72 1.57 -6.75 -4.18
C LEU A 72 1.31 -5.29 -4.57
N MET A 73 0.17 -4.77 -4.14
CA MET A 73 -0.25 -3.40 -4.37
C MET A 73 -0.57 -2.71 -3.05
N GLY A 74 -0.05 -1.52 -2.86
CA GLY A 74 -0.43 -0.64 -1.78
C GLY A 74 -1.68 0.16 -2.15
N TYR A 75 -2.70 0.09 -1.31
CA TYR A 75 -3.91 0.90 -1.42
C TYR A 75 -4.01 1.81 -0.21
N THR A 76 -4.22 3.08 -0.46
CA THR A 76 -4.35 4.10 0.60
C THR A 76 -5.75 4.68 0.60
N LEU A 77 -6.35 4.79 1.78
CA LEU A 77 -7.53 5.61 2.03
C LEU A 77 -7.15 6.75 2.97
N ARG A 78 -7.32 7.98 2.52
CA ARG A 78 -7.07 9.20 3.27
C ARG A 78 -8.37 9.92 3.55
N SER A 79 -8.71 10.06 4.84
CA SER A 79 -9.79 10.94 5.33
C SER A 79 -9.19 12.21 5.94
N ASP A 80 -10.00 13.12 6.46
CA ASP A 80 -9.51 14.33 7.12
C ASP A 80 -8.59 14.05 8.29
N ARG A 81 -8.81 12.94 9.01
CA ARG A 81 -8.04 12.60 10.19
C ARG A 81 -7.14 11.40 10.00
N TYR A 82 -7.63 10.33 9.38
CA TYR A 82 -6.92 9.05 9.33
C TYR A 82 -6.39 8.75 7.93
N ARG A 83 -5.24 8.09 7.88
CA ARG A 83 -4.74 7.42 6.69
C ARG A 83 -4.57 5.94 6.98
N LEU A 84 -5.27 5.11 6.21
CA LEU A 84 -5.06 3.66 6.17
C LEU A 84 -4.26 3.31 4.93
N ILE A 85 -3.23 2.47 5.09
CA ILE A 85 -2.53 1.82 3.99
C ILE A 85 -2.74 0.32 4.15
N ALA A 86 -3.18 -0.34 3.08
CA ALA A 86 -3.35 -1.78 3.02
C ALA A 86 -2.53 -2.36 1.87
N TRP A 87 -1.64 -3.28 2.17
CA TRP A 87 -0.85 -4.03 1.21
C TRP A 87 -1.57 -5.33 0.88
N LEU A 88 -2.07 -5.44 -0.35
CA LEU A 88 -2.96 -6.51 -0.81
C LEU A 88 -2.42 -7.15 -2.09
N ASP A 89 -2.77 -8.41 -2.31
CA ASP A 89 -2.73 -8.98 -3.65
C ASP A 89 -3.79 -8.31 -4.52
N TYR A 90 -3.37 -7.60 -5.58
CA TYR A 90 -4.33 -6.88 -6.44
C TYR A 90 -5.31 -7.79 -7.19
N ARG A 91 -5.00 -9.09 -7.28
CA ARG A 91 -5.88 -10.10 -7.91
C ARG A 91 -7.07 -10.45 -7.02
N ASP A 92 -6.88 -10.34 -5.68
CA ASP A 92 -7.93 -10.54 -4.68
C ASP A 92 -7.84 -9.49 -3.56
N VAL A 93 -8.43 -8.33 -3.80
CA VAL A 93 -8.45 -7.23 -2.83
C VAL A 93 -9.30 -7.51 -1.59
N ASN A 94 -10.04 -8.64 -1.57
CA ASN A 94 -10.81 -9.07 -0.40
C ASN A 94 -10.03 -10.06 0.49
N SER A 95 -8.87 -10.56 0.02
CA SER A 95 -7.98 -11.38 0.84
C SER A 95 -7.47 -10.61 2.08
N GLU A 96 -6.92 -11.33 3.04
CA GLU A 96 -6.28 -10.70 4.19
C GLU A 96 -5.08 -9.87 3.75
N PRO A 97 -4.96 -8.62 4.24
CA PRO A 97 -3.81 -7.78 3.94
C PRO A 97 -2.51 -8.42 4.46
N LEU A 98 -1.45 -8.35 3.65
CA LEU A 98 -0.11 -8.76 4.08
C LEU A 98 0.42 -7.84 5.16
N PHE A 99 0.11 -6.55 5.05
CA PHE A 99 0.53 -5.53 5.99
C PHE A 99 -0.49 -4.38 6.03
N LEU A 100 -0.63 -3.78 7.21
CA LEU A 100 -1.54 -2.67 7.46
C LEU A 100 -0.83 -1.56 8.21
N GLU A 101 -1.11 -0.32 7.79
CA GLU A 101 -0.64 0.87 8.46
C GLU A 101 -1.83 1.80 8.71
N LEU A 102 -1.90 2.37 9.91
CA LEU A 102 -2.90 3.36 10.28
C LEU A 102 -2.21 4.55 10.95
N TYR A 103 -2.50 5.74 10.46
CA TYR A 103 -1.96 6.99 10.99
C TYR A 103 -3.07 7.96 11.36
N ASP A 104 -2.89 8.68 12.48
CA ASP A 104 -3.80 9.73 12.97
C ASP A 104 -3.18 11.10 12.76
N HIS A 105 -3.47 11.75 11.67
CA HIS A 105 -2.88 13.03 11.30
C HIS A 105 -3.19 14.20 12.23
N LYS A 106 -4.19 14.08 13.11
CA LYS A 106 -4.41 15.10 14.14
C LYS A 106 -3.38 15.03 15.25
N LYS A 107 -2.83 13.85 15.53
CA LYS A 107 -1.87 13.61 16.61
C LYS A 107 -0.45 13.42 16.09
N ASP A 108 -0.31 12.87 14.90
CA ASP A 108 0.94 12.50 14.27
C ASP A 108 0.89 12.85 12.76
N PRO A 109 1.05 14.13 12.40
CA PRO A 109 1.04 14.58 11.00
C PRO A 109 2.25 14.06 10.21
N GLN A 110 3.32 13.61 10.88
CA GLN A 110 4.53 13.06 10.27
C GLN A 110 4.48 11.54 10.08
N GLU A 111 3.40 10.88 10.52
CA GLU A 111 3.22 9.42 10.37
C GLU A 111 4.36 8.59 10.98
N THR A 112 4.82 9.00 12.16
CA THR A 112 5.96 8.36 12.84
C THR A 112 5.57 7.07 13.57
N ARG A 113 4.26 6.85 13.84
CA ARG A 113 3.75 5.73 14.61
C ARG A 113 2.61 5.01 13.89
N ASN A 114 2.83 3.74 13.54
CA ASN A 114 1.77 2.89 13.01
C ASN A 114 0.82 2.44 14.12
N LEU A 115 -0.45 2.84 14.03
CA LEU A 115 -1.50 2.55 15.01
C LEU A 115 -2.37 1.34 14.64
N ALA A 116 -2.07 0.60 13.57
CA ALA A 116 -2.94 -0.47 13.07
C ALA A 116 -3.21 -1.55 14.12
N GLY A 117 -2.21 -1.93 14.91
CA GLY A 117 -2.34 -2.91 15.98
C GLY A 117 -3.12 -2.40 17.20
N GLU A 118 -3.11 -1.07 17.44
CA GLU A 118 -3.77 -0.46 18.60
C GLU A 118 -5.26 -0.16 18.34
N PHE A 119 -5.63 0.09 17.08
CA PHE A 119 -7.00 0.46 16.71
C PHE A 119 -7.62 -0.49 15.67
N PRO A 120 -7.76 -1.80 15.97
CA PRO A 120 -8.23 -2.79 15.00
C PRO A 120 -9.66 -2.52 14.51
N ALA A 121 -10.52 -1.95 15.35
CA ALA A 121 -11.89 -1.57 14.95
C ALA A 121 -11.88 -0.45 13.88
N LYS A 122 -10.98 0.55 14.04
CA LYS A 122 -10.82 1.63 13.05
C LYS A 122 -10.22 1.10 11.74
N VAL A 123 -9.23 0.22 11.81
CA VAL A 123 -8.67 -0.47 10.64
C VAL A 123 -9.77 -1.19 9.87
N LYS A 124 -10.59 -2.00 10.55
CA LYS A 124 -11.71 -2.74 9.93
C LYS A 124 -12.72 -1.81 9.24
N GLU A 125 -13.09 -0.70 9.90
CA GLU A 125 -13.98 0.32 9.32
C GLU A 125 -13.41 0.91 8.02
N LEU A 126 -12.15 1.37 8.06
CA LEU A 126 -11.52 2.03 6.92
C LEU A 126 -11.19 1.05 5.79
N LEU A 127 -10.79 -0.18 6.12
CA LEU A 127 -10.55 -1.24 5.13
C LEU A 127 -11.84 -1.61 4.38
N LYS A 128 -12.97 -1.68 5.08
CA LYS A 128 -14.29 -1.86 4.45
C LYS A 128 -14.60 -0.73 3.46
N LYS A 129 -14.40 0.53 3.87
CA LYS A 129 -14.59 1.70 2.98
C LYS A 129 -13.66 1.66 1.77
N LEU A 130 -12.40 1.29 1.98
CA LEU A 130 -11.41 1.14 0.92
C LEU A 130 -11.87 0.10 -0.12
N ARG A 131 -12.29 -1.08 0.31
CA ARG A 131 -12.81 -2.14 -0.58
C ARG A 131 -14.07 -1.71 -1.33
N MET A 132 -14.97 -0.99 -0.67
CA MET A 132 -16.20 -0.46 -1.28
C MET A 132 -15.93 0.66 -2.30
N SER A 133 -14.76 1.29 -2.29
CA SER A 133 -14.40 2.34 -3.24
C SER A 133 -14.12 1.82 -4.67
N GLY A 134 -14.08 0.51 -4.84
CA GLY A 134 -13.88 -0.15 -6.14
C GLY A 134 -12.41 -0.39 -6.49
N ILE A 135 -11.52 -0.47 -5.48
CA ILE A 135 -10.13 -0.92 -5.71
C ILE A 135 -10.10 -2.30 -6.36
N GLY A 136 -9.07 -2.56 -7.18
CA GLY A 136 -8.90 -3.85 -7.87
C GLY A 136 -9.87 -4.12 -9.02
N LYS A 137 -10.82 -3.23 -9.29
CA LYS A 137 -11.66 -3.33 -10.50
C LYS A 137 -10.82 -2.92 -11.70
N ARG A 138 -10.61 -3.83 -12.62
CA ARG A 138 -10.10 -3.49 -13.94
C ARG A 138 -11.20 -2.67 -14.64
N GLY A 139 -10.85 -1.44 -15.04
CA GLY A 139 -11.71 -0.66 -15.90
C GLY A 139 -11.86 -1.30 -17.28
#